data_b058353033508037c10bee6298d06ff1
#
_entry.id   b058353033508037c10bee6298d06ff1
#
_cell.length_a   1.000
_cell.length_b   1.000
_cell.length_c   1.000
_cell.angle_alpha   90.00
_cell.angle_beta   90.00
_cell.angle_gamma   90.00
#
_symmetry.space_group_name_H-M   'P 1'
#
loop_
_entity.id
_entity.type
_entity.pdbx_description
1 polymer ?
#
loop_
_entity_poly.entity_id
_entity_poly.type
_entity_poly.pdbx_seq_one_letter_code
_entity_poly.pdbx_strand_id
1 'polypeptide(L)'
;MTVTDLSPAPPRTIVRKVTGPRVLRSEWAKFWTLRSSWITLGVAVFLLILFGTIAAHTYSPQEAGDGGGPLGPDAGSTDAVSLALTGVTFGSLAIGVLGVLLSAGEYSTGMIRSTLTAVPRRLPVLWAKAAVIAPVVLVLATLGVLAAFLLGAPGLDGESISLSLGDDGVLRSLAGAGVYLALVAVFGVALGMLIRSSAGAIATLVGTLLILPGLASLLPDSLYDTLSPYFPSTAGQAVYALEQSSDALSPGTGLAVFAGWVALTLAGAAYRLVRNDV
;
A
#
# COMPACT_ATOMS: atom_id res chain seq x y z
N MET A 1 7.75 -72.70 -18.22
CA MET A 1 7.22 -71.35 -18.63
C MET A 1 7.57 -70.39 -17.52
N THR A 2 8.62 -69.59 -17.74
CA THR A 2 9.08 -68.55 -16.82
C THR A 2 8.30 -67.28 -17.10
N VAL A 3 7.44 -66.90 -16.17
CA VAL A 3 6.71 -65.64 -16.20
C VAL A 3 7.72 -64.53 -15.91
N THR A 4 8.08 -63.78 -16.92
CA THR A 4 8.94 -62.57 -16.83
C THR A 4 8.11 -61.47 -16.14
N ASP A 5 8.44 -61.17 -14.89
CA ASP A 5 7.81 -60.10 -14.10
C ASP A 5 8.18 -58.73 -14.73
N LEU A 6 7.26 -58.16 -15.51
CA LEU A 6 7.35 -56.83 -16.07
C LEU A 6 6.92 -55.82 -15.00
N SER A 7 7.75 -55.67 -13.95
CA SER A 7 7.55 -54.58 -13.01
C SER A 7 7.73 -53.23 -13.75
N PRO A 8 6.70 -52.34 -13.78
CA PRO A 8 6.84 -51.06 -14.47
C PRO A 8 7.90 -50.20 -13.78
N ALA A 9 8.84 -49.68 -14.57
CA ALA A 9 9.88 -48.78 -14.08
C ALA A 9 9.24 -47.62 -13.33
N PRO A 10 9.77 -47.23 -12.16
CA PRO A 10 9.20 -46.13 -11.38
C PRO A 10 9.22 -44.86 -12.23
N PRO A 11 8.15 -44.04 -12.20
CA PRO A 11 8.08 -42.81 -12.98
C PRO A 11 9.26 -41.91 -12.60
N ARG A 12 10.04 -41.50 -13.60
CA ARG A 12 11.12 -40.51 -13.42
C ARG A 12 10.52 -39.22 -12.88
N THR A 13 10.59 -38.99 -11.60
CA THR A 13 10.26 -37.72 -10.98
C THR A 13 11.30 -36.70 -11.46
N ILE A 14 10.92 -35.85 -12.41
CA ILE A 14 11.73 -34.72 -12.83
C ILE A 14 11.71 -33.73 -11.67
N VAL A 15 12.71 -33.79 -10.79
CA VAL A 15 12.90 -32.79 -9.73
C VAL A 15 13.32 -31.49 -10.38
N ARG A 16 12.33 -30.67 -10.70
CA ARG A 16 12.59 -29.31 -11.26
C ARG A 16 13.09 -28.42 -10.13
N LYS A 17 14.31 -27.88 -10.25
CA LYS A 17 14.87 -26.92 -9.31
C LYS A 17 13.94 -25.70 -9.18
N VAL A 18 13.61 -25.32 -7.94
CA VAL A 18 12.84 -24.12 -7.64
C VAL A 18 13.75 -22.91 -7.87
N THR A 19 13.37 -22.01 -8.78
CA THR A 19 14.11 -20.81 -9.11
C THR A 19 13.24 -19.57 -8.78
N GLY A 20 13.86 -18.42 -8.44
CA GLY A 20 13.16 -17.18 -8.14
C GLY A 20 12.13 -16.77 -9.19
N PRO A 21 12.46 -16.81 -10.50
CA PRO A 21 11.49 -16.49 -11.57
C PRO A 21 10.25 -17.38 -11.61
N ARG A 22 10.39 -18.65 -11.21
CA ARG A 22 9.23 -19.56 -11.14
C ARG A 22 8.32 -19.25 -9.97
N VAL A 23 8.91 -18.86 -8.81
CA VAL A 23 8.14 -18.40 -7.65
C VAL A 23 7.40 -17.11 -8.00
N LEU A 24 8.07 -16.14 -8.63
CA LEU A 24 7.46 -14.89 -9.09
C LEU A 24 6.28 -15.15 -10.03
N ARG A 25 6.47 -16.05 -11.03
CA ARG A 25 5.41 -16.42 -11.97
C ARG A 25 4.22 -17.09 -11.28
N SER A 26 4.46 -17.88 -10.23
CA SER A 26 3.39 -18.51 -9.46
C SER A 26 2.60 -17.48 -8.65
N GLU A 27 3.27 -16.51 -8.01
CA GLU A 27 2.60 -15.45 -7.26
C GLU A 27 1.83 -14.50 -8.19
N TRP A 28 2.40 -14.20 -9.38
CA TRP A 28 1.70 -13.45 -10.43
C TRP A 28 0.42 -14.17 -10.88
N ALA A 29 0.49 -15.48 -11.14
CA ALA A 29 -0.68 -16.27 -11.53
C ALA A 29 -1.74 -16.30 -10.42
N LYS A 30 -1.35 -16.44 -9.15
CA LYS A 30 -2.26 -16.37 -8.00
C LYS A 30 -2.98 -15.03 -7.97
N PHE A 31 -2.21 -13.92 -8.03
CA PHE A 31 -2.78 -12.57 -8.01
C PHE A 31 -3.79 -12.37 -9.14
N TRP A 32 -3.44 -12.82 -10.36
CA TRP A 32 -4.28 -12.63 -11.54
C TRP A 32 -5.56 -13.47 -11.51
N THR A 33 -5.51 -14.67 -10.97
CA THR A 33 -6.66 -15.61 -10.93
C THR A 33 -7.61 -15.37 -9.75
N LEU A 34 -7.17 -14.69 -8.68
CA LEU A 34 -8.02 -14.37 -7.55
C LEU A 34 -8.93 -13.19 -7.86
N ARG A 35 -10.22 -13.45 -8.06
CA ARG A 35 -11.24 -12.41 -8.26
C ARG A 35 -11.30 -11.40 -7.12
N SER A 36 -11.12 -11.85 -5.88
CA SER A 36 -11.12 -10.97 -4.71
C SER A 36 -10.04 -9.89 -4.77
N SER A 37 -8.85 -10.19 -5.29
CA SER A 37 -7.75 -9.21 -5.41
C SER A 37 -8.13 -8.07 -6.35
N TRP A 38 -8.77 -8.38 -7.49
CA TRP A 38 -9.22 -7.38 -8.45
C TRP A 38 -10.40 -6.55 -7.93
N ILE A 39 -11.34 -7.19 -7.21
CA ILE A 39 -12.47 -6.48 -6.59
C ILE A 39 -11.94 -5.51 -5.53
N THR A 40 -11.07 -5.95 -4.63
CA THR A 40 -10.50 -5.09 -3.58
C THR A 40 -9.70 -3.94 -4.18
N LEU A 41 -8.89 -4.22 -5.19
CA LEU A 41 -8.11 -3.19 -5.89
C LEU A 41 -9.02 -2.21 -6.64
N GLY A 42 -10.06 -2.71 -7.31
CA GLY A 42 -11.07 -1.88 -7.97
C GLY A 42 -11.81 -0.98 -6.99
N VAL A 43 -12.21 -1.51 -5.83
CA VAL A 43 -12.82 -0.70 -4.75
C VAL A 43 -11.84 0.35 -4.23
N ALA A 44 -10.57 0.01 -4.03
CA ALA A 44 -9.56 0.97 -3.57
C ALA A 44 -9.38 2.13 -4.55
N VAL A 45 -9.24 1.84 -5.85
CA VAL A 45 -9.12 2.85 -6.91
C VAL A 45 -10.42 3.66 -7.04
N PHE A 46 -11.57 3.02 -6.94
CA PHE A 46 -12.86 3.70 -6.95
C PHE A 46 -13.00 4.69 -5.78
N LEU A 47 -12.68 4.28 -4.56
CA LEU A 47 -12.72 5.17 -3.38
C LEU A 47 -11.75 6.34 -3.54
N LEU A 48 -10.56 6.08 -4.07
CA LEU A 48 -9.56 7.11 -4.34
C LEU A 48 -10.10 8.17 -5.30
N ILE A 49 -10.67 7.76 -6.43
CA ILE A 49 -11.27 8.66 -7.43
C ILE A 49 -12.50 9.37 -6.84
N LEU A 50 -13.38 8.64 -6.18
CA LEU A 50 -14.64 9.16 -5.63
C LEU A 50 -14.37 10.28 -4.62
N PHE A 51 -13.54 10.02 -3.61
CA PHE A 51 -13.30 11.00 -2.55
C PHE A 51 -12.49 12.21 -3.06
N GLY A 52 -11.52 12.00 -3.95
CA GLY A 52 -10.79 13.11 -4.56
C GLY A 52 -11.68 13.99 -5.43
N THR A 53 -12.56 13.39 -6.24
CA THR A 53 -13.50 14.14 -7.09
C THR A 53 -14.54 14.87 -6.24
N ILE A 54 -15.13 14.22 -5.22
CA ILE A 54 -16.09 14.87 -4.33
C ILE A 54 -15.43 16.06 -3.62
N ALA A 55 -14.24 15.90 -3.07
CA ALA A 55 -13.55 16.97 -2.37
C ALA A 55 -13.33 18.20 -3.27
N ALA A 56 -12.96 17.98 -4.53
CA ALA A 56 -12.79 19.08 -5.49
C ALA A 56 -14.10 19.79 -5.84
N HIS A 57 -15.21 19.06 -6.01
CA HIS A 57 -16.51 19.63 -6.39
C HIS A 57 -17.27 20.23 -5.20
N THR A 58 -16.94 19.88 -3.97
CA THR A 58 -17.55 20.43 -2.75
C THR A 58 -16.69 21.52 -2.10
N TYR A 59 -15.58 21.87 -2.72
CA TYR A 59 -14.71 22.92 -2.23
C TYR A 59 -15.47 24.27 -2.17
N SER A 60 -15.38 24.94 -1.03
CA SER A 60 -15.87 26.32 -0.86
C SER A 60 -14.79 27.16 -0.16
N PRO A 61 -14.39 28.31 -0.75
CA PRO A 61 -13.34 29.16 -0.19
C PRO A 61 -13.62 29.66 1.24
N GLN A 62 -14.89 29.77 1.61
CA GLN A 62 -15.32 30.24 2.95
C GLN A 62 -15.05 29.24 4.06
N GLU A 63 -15.12 27.94 3.78
CA GLU A 63 -14.84 26.90 4.76
C GLU A 63 -13.34 26.63 4.92
N ALA A 64 -12.54 26.94 3.91
CA ALA A 64 -11.09 26.81 3.95
C ALA A 64 -10.42 27.77 4.95
N GLY A 65 -11.08 28.93 5.26
CA GLY A 65 -10.59 29.91 6.24
C GLY A 65 -10.75 29.51 7.70
N ASP A 66 -11.61 28.53 8.02
CA ASP A 66 -11.93 28.09 9.40
C ASP A 66 -11.16 26.81 9.80
N GLY A 67 -10.17 26.37 9.01
CA GLY A 67 -9.24 25.28 9.38
C GLY A 67 -9.84 23.87 9.28
N GLY A 68 -11.01 23.69 8.70
CA GLY A 68 -11.71 22.40 8.61
C GLY A 68 -12.04 22.00 7.18
N GLY A 69 -11.15 21.29 6.49
CA GLY A 69 -11.55 20.50 5.33
C GLY A 69 -12.43 19.31 5.78
N PRO A 70 -13.24 18.71 4.87
CA PRO A 70 -14.22 17.68 5.22
C PRO A 70 -13.64 16.40 5.87
N LEU A 71 -12.33 16.31 6.07
CA LEU A 71 -11.65 15.11 6.59
C LEU A 71 -10.47 15.35 7.55
N GLY A 72 -10.31 16.54 8.15
CA GLY A 72 -9.31 16.72 9.21
C GLY A 72 -8.81 18.15 9.42
N PRO A 73 -8.28 18.45 10.62
CA PRO A 73 -7.81 19.78 11.02
C PRO A 73 -6.46 20.20 10.44
N ASP A 74 -5.78 19.35 9.68
CA ASP A 74 -4.40 19.58 9.19
C ASP A 74 -4.35 19.91 7.68
N ALA A 75 -5.34 20.62 7.15
CA ALA A 75 -5.24 21.19 5.81
C ALA A 75 -4.26 22.39 5.85
N GLY A 76 -2.97 22.07 5.75
CA GLY A 76 -2.01 23.01 5.17
C GLY A 76 -2.58 23.52 3.85
N SER A 77 -1.99 24.56 3.23
CA SER A 77 -2.52 25.20 2.02
C SER A 77 -3.40 24.28 1.17
N THR A 78 -4.70 24.60 1.11
CA THR A 78 -5.64 23.82 0.31
C THR A 78 -5.36 24.12 -1.15
N ASP A 79 -4.88 23.16 -1.91
CA ASP A 79 -4.64 23.26 -3.35
C ASP A 79 -5.41 22.14 -4.09
N ALA A 80 -5.51 22.24 -5.42
CA ALA A 80 -6.23 21.25 -6.24
C ALA A 80 -5.66 19.84 -6.10
N VAL A 81 -4.36 19.71 -5.84
CA VAL A 81 -3.70 18.41 -5.66
C VAL A 81 -4.08 17.81 -4.32
N SER A 82 -4.07 18.58 -3.24
CA SER A 82 -4.45 18.09 -1.91
C SER A 82 -5.90 17.61 -1.87
N LEU A 83 -6.81 18.30 -2.56
CA LEU A 83 -8.21 17.87 -2.72
C LEU A 83 -8.31 16.56 -3.51
N ALA A 84 -7.63 16.45 -4.65
CA ALA A 84 -7.61 15.21 -5.43
C ALA A 84 -7.02 14.02 -4.64
N LEU A 85 -6.06 14.31 -3.76
CA LEU A 85 -5.39 13.29 -2.93
C LEU A 85 -6.13 12.94 -1.62
N THR A 86 -7.24 13.61 -1.30
CA THR A 86 -8.09 13.28 -0.14
C THR A 86 -8.49 11.78 -0.14
N GLY A 87 -8.73 11.22 -1.33
CA GLY A 87 -9.02 9.79 -1.49
C GLY A 87 -7.89 8.84 -1.11
N VAL A 88 -6.65 9.32 -1.03
CA VAL A 88 -5.47 8.49 -0.71
C VAL A 88 -5.57 7.88 0.69
N THR A 89 -6.18 8.57 1.64
CA THR A 89 -6.40 8.04 3.00
C THR A 89 -7.21 6.75 2.97
N PHE A 90 -8.36 6.75 2.30
CA PHE A 90 -9.21 5.56 2.18
C PHE A 90 -8.61 4.51 1.25
N GLY A 91 -8.02 4.96 0.13
CA GLY A 91 -7.30 4.11 -0.81
C GLY A 91 -6.15 3.37 -0.15
N SER A 92 -5.39 4.02 0.73
CA SER A 92 -4.27 3.41 1.46
C SER A 92 -4.72 2.27 2.39
N LEU A 93 -5.83 2.46 3.10
CA LEU A 93 -6.39 1.40 3.96
C LEU A 93 -6.85 0.21 3.12
N ALA A 94 -7.59 0.44 2.04
CA ALA A 94 -8.07 -0.63 1.16
C ALA A 94 -6.92 -1.39 0.48
N ILE A 95 -5.91 -0.69 -0.01
CA ILE A 95 -4.70 -1.25 -0.62
C ILE A 95 -3.85 -2.01 0.42
N GLY A 96 -3.71 -1.45 1.63
CA GLY A 96 -3.01 -2.11 2.72
C GLY A 96 -3.70 -3.42 3.14
N VAL A 97 -5.04 -3.40 3.23
CA VAL A 97 -5.84 -4.61 3.49
C VAL A 97 -5.66 -5.64 2.37
N LEU A 98 -5.64 -5.22 1.10
CA LEU A 98 -5.31 -6.12 -0.01
C LEU A 98 -3.97 -6.81 0.20
N GLY A 99 -2.92 -6.05 0.55
CA GLY A 99 -1.59 -6.59 0.87
C GLY A 99 -1.62 -7.61 2.00
N VAL A 100 -2.35 -7.31 3.08
CA VAL A 100 -2.55 -8.24 4.20
C VAL A 100 -3.23 -9.52 3.73
N LEU A 101 -4.32 -9.42 2.98
CA LEU A 101 -5.09 -10.58 2.54
C LEU A 101 -4.30 -11.49 1.59
N LEU A 102 -3.46 -10.93 0.73
CA LEU A 102 -2.57 -11.68 -0.17
C LEU A 102 -1.53 -12.54 0.57
N SER A 103 -1.22 -12.19 1.82
CA SER A 103 -0.24 -12.91 2.63
C SER A 103 -0.90 -13.68 3.78
N ALA A 104 -1.63 -13.01 4.67
CA ALA A 104 -2.29 -13.63 5.81
C ALA A 104 -3.42 -14.59 5.39
N GLY A 105 -4.07 -14.36 4.25
CA GLY A 105 -5.09 -15.27 3.69
C GLY A 105 -4.55 -16.67 3.38
N GLU A 106 -3.28 -16.82 3.02
CA GLU A 106 -2.66 -18.13 2.84
C GLU A 106 -2.47 -18.90 4.16
N TYR A 107 -2.29 -18.19 5.28
CA TYR A 107 -2.24 -18.83 6.60
C TYR A 107 -3.62 -19.28 7.05
N SER A 108 -4.65 -18.48 6.86
CA SER A 108 -6.02 -18.82 7.26
C SER A 108 -6.62 -19.98 6.47
N THR A 109 -6.24 -20.13 5.20
CA THR A 109 -6.67 -21.25 4.34
C THR A 109 -5.76 -22.49 4.42
N GLY A 110 -4.63 -22.39 5.12
CA GLY A 110 -3.62 -23.45 5.17
C GLY A 110 -2.80 -23.62 3.87
N MET A 111 -3.05 -22.81 2.85
CA MET A 111 -2.35 -22.86 1.56
C MET A 111 -0.85 -22.54 1.70
N ILE A 112 -0.47 -21.79 2.74
CA ILE A 112 0.93 -21.48 3.02
C ILE A 112 1.79 -22.75 3.17
N ARG A 113 1.25 -23.85 3.72
CA ARG A 113 1.98 -25.12 3.88
C ARG A 113 2.38 -25.71 2.53
N SER A 114 1.45 -25.77 1.58
CA SER A 114 1.74 -26.26 0.23
C SER A 114 2.74 -25.35 -0.51
N THR A 115 2.65 -24.04 -0.31
CA THR A 115 3.58 -23.06 -0.88
C THR A 115 5.00 -23.28 -0.34
N LEU A 116 5.16 -23.45 0.98
CA LEU A 116 6.46 -23.61 1.63
C LEU A 116 7.08 -25.00 1.43
N THR A 117 6.27 -26.05 1.26
CA THR A 117 6.80 -27.38 0.86
C THR A 117 7.33 -27.35 -0.57
N ALA A 118 6.67 -26.60 -1.46
CA ALA A 118 7.13 -26.43 -2.84
C ALA A 118 8.37 -25.52 -2.94
N VAL A 119 8.56 -24.59 -1.99
CA VAL A 119 9.68 -23.62 -1.98
C VAL A 119 10.44 -23.73 -0.66
N PRO A 120 11.43 -24.65 -0.54
CA PRO A 120 12.16 -24.90 0.70
C PRO A 120 12.90 -23.66 1.25
N ARG A 121 13.36 -22.80 0.34
CA ARG A 121 13.90 -21.47 0.69
C ARG A 121 12.74 -20.50 0.81
N ARG A 122 12.19 -20.31 2.00
CA ARG A 122 10.96 -19.56 2.31
C ARG A 122 10.98 -18.07 1.88
N LEU A 123 12.16 -17.43 1.96
CA LEU A 123 12.32 -15.98 1.65
C LEU A 123 11.89 -15.56 0.23
N PRO A 124 12.16 -16.33 -0.85
CA PRO A 124 11.69 -15.96 -2.18
C PRO A 124 10.18 -15.76 -2.29
N VAL A 125 9.38 -16.41 -1.44
CA VAL A 125 7.91 -16.24 -1.44
C VAL A 125 7.54 -14.83 -0.98
N LEU A 126 8.15 -14.32 0.11
CA LEU A 126 7.92 -12.96 0.60
C LEU A 126 8.28 -11.92 -0.45
N TRP A 127 9.49 -12.03 -1.03
CA TRP A 127 9.95 -11.09 -2.04
C TRP A 127 9.14 -11.17 -3.33
N ALA A 128 8.70 -12.35 -3.75
CA ALA A 128 7.86 -12.51 -4.92
C ALA A 128 6.49 -11.85 -4.73
N LYS A 129 5.87 -11.98 -3.54
CA LYS A 129 4.60 -11.29 -3.23
C LYS A 129 4.76 -9.78 -3.30
N ALA A 130 5.79 -9.23 -2.65
CA ALA A 130 6.08 -7.80 -2.70
C ALA A 130 6.34 -7.32 -4.14
N ALA A 131 7.15 -8.07 -4.90
CA ALA A 131 7.50 -7.74 -6.29
C ALA A 131 6.32 -7.85 -7.28
N VAL A 132 5.28 -8.62 -6.95
CA VAL A 132 4.06 -8.70 -7.76
C VAL A 132 3.12 -7.53 -7.44
N ILE A 133 2.83 -7.28 -6.15
CA ILE A 133 1.83 -6.30 -5.79
C ILE A 133 2.31 -4.86 -6.01
N ALA A 134 3.58 -4.56 -5.73
CA ALA A 134 4.08 -3.19 -5.79
C ALA A 134 3.91 -2.54 -7.18
N PRO A 135 4.33 -3.15 -8.32
CA PRO A 135 4.16 -2.53 -9.63
C PRO A 135 2.70 -2.45 -10.06
N VAL A 136 1.86 -3.43 -9.71
CA VAL A 136 0.43 -3.41 -10.04
C VAL A 136 -0.26 -2.24 -9.33
N VAL A 137 -0.02 -2.09 -8.01
CA VAL A 137 -0.59 -0.99 -7.25
C VAL A 137 0.00 0.34 -7.70
N LEU A 138 1.32 0.42 -7.94
CA LEU A 138 1.95 1.64 -8.44
C LEU A 138 1.24 2.17 -9.69
N VAL A 139 1.05 1.32 -10.69
CA VAL A 139 0.42 1.73 -11.95
C VAL A 139 -1.04 2.11 -11.74
N LEU A 140 -1.84 1.25 -11.10
CA LEU A 140 -3.28 1.48 -10.97
C LEU A 140 -3.61 2.61 -9.99
N ALA A 141 -2.86 2.77 -8.92
CA ALA A 141 -3.04 3.87 -7.99
C ALA A 141 -2.62 5.21 -8.61
N THR A 142 -1.49 5.27 -9.34
CA THR A 142 -1.09 6.49 -10.05
C THR A 142 -2.12 6.90 -11.09
N LEU A 143 -2.67 5.93 -11.85
CA LEU A 143 -3.76 6.20 -12.79
C LEU A 143 -5.04 6.65 -12.08
N GLY A 144 -5.35 6.06 -10.92
CA GLY A 144 -6.50 6.45 -10.10
C GLY A 144 -6.38 7.86 -9.56
N VAL A 145 -5.21 8.24 -9.04
CA VAL A 145 -4.92 9.60 -8.54
C VAL A 145 -4.98 10.61 -9.70
N LEU A 146 -4.40 10.26 -10.84
CA LEU A 146 -4.48 11.11 -12.04
C LEU A 146 -5.92 11.29 -12.50
N ALA A 147 -6.73 10.24 -12.49
CA ALA A 147 -8.15 10.33 -12.82
C ALA A 147 -8.92 11.20 -11.83
N ALA A 148 -8.65 11.08 -10.51
CA ALA A 148 -9.25 11.93 -9.49
C ALA A 148 -8.94 13.41 -9.72
N PHE A 149 -7.68 13.73 -10.04
CA PHE A 149 -7.25 15.10 -10.35
C PHE A 149 -7.97 15.64 -11.60
N LEU A 150 -7.97 14.88 -12.70
CA LEU A 150 -8.61 15.31 -13.95
C LEU A 150 -10.14 15.45 -13.84
N LEU A 151 -10.79 14.57 -13.09
CA LEU A 151 -12.24 14.63 -12.87
C LEU A 151 -12.61 15.71 -11.84
N GLY A 152 -11.70 16.06 -10.94
CA GLY A 152 -11.87 17.14 -9.98
C GLY A 152 -11.64 18.53 -10.56
N ALA A 153 -10.79 18.66 -11.58
CA ALA A 153 -10.40 19.94 -12.18
C ALA A 153 -11.59 20.83 -12.59
N PRO A 154 -12.67 20.32 -13.24
CA PRO A 154 -13.82 21.15 -13.58
C PRO A 154 -14.57 21.73 -12.36
N GLY A 155 -14.47 21.09 -11.19
CA GLY A 155 -15.06 21.59 -9.95
C GLY A 155 -14.31 22.80 -9.36
N LEU A 156 -13.09 23.05 -9.84
CA LEU A 156 -12.21 24.12 -9.37
C LEU A 156 -12.00 25.20 -10.42
N ASP A 157 -12.72 25.14 -11.55
CA ASP A 157 -12.61 26.14 -12.62
C ASP A 157 -13.02 27.52 -12.10
N GLY A 158 -12.08 28.47 -12.21
CA GLY A 158 -12.27 29.84 -11.74
C GLY A 158 -11.88 30.10 -10.28
N GLU A 159 -11.52 29.06 -9.51
CA GLU A 159 -11.00 29.19 -8.16
C GLU A 159 -9.48 29.49 -8.17
N SER A 160 -9.03 30.24 -7.17
CA SER A 160 -7.60 30.62 -7.04
C SER A 160 -6.65 29.45 -6.80
N ILE A 161 -7.18 28.29 -6.41
CA ILE A 161 -6.44 27.06 -6.11
C ILE A 161 -6.37 26.10 -7.29
N SER A 162 -6.98 26.45 -8.44
CA SER A 162 -6.97 25.59 -9.63
C SER A 162 -5.53 25.42 -10.15
N LEU A 163 -5.15 24.17 -10.45
CA LEU A 163 -3.85 23.81 -10.98
C LEU A 163 -4.01 22.93 -12.22
N SER A 164 -3.06 23.05 -13.14
CA SER A 164 -2.94 22.19 -14.31
C SER A 164 -1.86 21.12 -14.12
N LEU A 165 -1.90 20.07 -14.94
CA LEU A 165 -0.85 19.04 -14.93
C LEU A 165 0.55 19.59 -15.28
N GLY A 166 0.62 20.75 -15.92
CA GLY A 166 1.87 21.41 -16.30
C GLY A 166 2.50 22.24 -15.19
N ASP A 167 1.77 22.49 -14.11
CA ASP A 167 2.26 23.32 -13.03
C ASP A 167 3.33 22.58 -12.19
N ASP A 168 4.24 23.38 -11.62
CA ASP A 168 5.39 22.87 -10.91
C ASP A 168 4.98 21.95 -9.74
N GLY A 169 5.53 20.74 -9.72
CA GLY A 169 5.34 19.80 -8.64
C GLY A 169 4.09 18.90 -8.74
N VAL A 170 3.08 19.24 -9.55
CA VAL A 170 1.82 18.48 -9.66
C VAL A 170 2.09 17.03 -10.05
N LEU A 171 2.80 16.79 -11.15
CA LEU A 171 3.12 15.42 -11.58
C LEU A 171 3.97 14.66 -10.57
N ARG A 172 4.88 15.33 -9.87
CA ARG A 172 5.68 14.74 -8.79
C ARG A 172 4.76 14.27 -7.66
N SER A 173 3.82 15.09 -7.25
CA SER A 173 2.86 14.82 -6.18
C SER A 173 1.97 13.63 -6.52
N LEU A 174 1.37 13.62 -7.71
CA LEU A 174 0.52 12.52 -8.18
C LEU A 174 1.30 11.19 -8.28
N ALA A 175 2.53 11.22 -8.84
CA ALA A 175 3.40 10.05 -8.88
C ALA A 175 3.84 9.61 -7.47
N GLY A 176 4.14 10.56 -6.58
CA GLY A 176 4.46 10.32 -5.18
C GLY A 176 3.37 9.57 -4.43
N ALA A 177 2.11 9.95 -4.65
CA ALA A 177 0.96 9.24 -4.09
C ALA A 177 0.89 7.78 -4.57
N GLY A 178 1.17 7.52 -5.86
CA GLY A 178 1.26 6.16 -6.40
C GLY A 178 2.37 5.34 -5.73
N VAL A 179 3.55 5.94 -5.54
CA VAL A 179 4.69 5.31 -4.85
C VAL A 179 4.34 5.01 -3.39
N TYR A 180 3.74 5.97 -2.67
CA TYR A 180 3.28 5.75 -1.30
C TYR A 180 2.30 4.57 -1.22
N LEU A 181 1.28 4.52 -2.08
CA LEU A 181 0.28 3.46 -2.09
C LEU A 181 0.90 2.09 -2.43
N ALA A 182 1.88 2.04 -3.33
CA ALA A 182 2.63 0.82 -3.61
C ALA A 182 3.42 0.32 -2.38
N LEU A 183 4.05 1.23 -1.63
CA LEU A 183 4.72 0.89 -0.38
C LEU A 183 3.75 0.44 0.71
N VAL A 184 2.56 1.05 0.80
CA VAL A 184 1.48 0.60 1.70
C VAL A 184 1.05 -0.84 1.37
N ALA A 185 0.93 -1.20 0.10
CA ALA A 185 0.64 -2.57 -0.31
C ALA A 185 1.71 -3.56 0.18
N VAL A 186 2.99 -3.20 0.02
CA VAL A 186 4.12 -4.02 0.50
C VAL A 186 4.13 -4.08 2.03
N PHE A 187 3.85 -2.98 2.71
CA PHE A 187 3.70 -2.94 4.17
C PHE A 187 2.61 -3.90 4.65
N GLY A 188 1.44 -3.91 3.98
CA GLY A 188 0.36 -4.85 4.24
C GLY A 188 0.79 -6.32 4.06
N VAL A 189 1.51 -6.64 2.97
CA VAL A 189 2.07 -7.99 2.75
C VAL A 189 3.01 -8.37 3.90
N ALA A 190 3.89 -7.46 4.30
CA ALA A 190 4.85 -7.70 5.38
C ALA A 190 4.15 -7.95 6.72
N LEU A 191 3.14 -7.12 7.07
CA LEU A 191 2.33 -7.30 8.28
C LEU A 191 1.58 -8.63 8.28
N GLY A 192 0.98 -9.02 7.16
CA GLY A 192 0.28 -10.30 7.04
C GLY A 192 1.18 -11.51 7.24
N MET A 193 2.41 -11.47 6.70
CA MET A 193 3.42 -12.52 6.91
C MET A 193 3.99 -12.50 8.32
N LEU A 194 4.14 -11.30 8.93
CA LEU A 194 4.65 -11.13 10.28
C LEU A 194 3.63 -11.62 11.32
N ILE A 195 2.37 -11.24 11.22
CA ILE A 195 1.33 -11.50 12.24
C ILE A 195 0.67 -12.87 12.02
N ARG A 196 0.59 -13.35 10.77
CA ARG A 196 -0.03 -14.63 10.36
C ARG A 196 -1.53 -14.74 10.68
N SER A 197 -2.17 -13.62 10.98
CA SER A 197 -3.61 -13.50 11.24
C SER A 197 -4.15 -12.33 10.44
N SER A 198 -5.16 -12.56 9.62
CA SER A 198 -5.75 -11.50 8.80
C SER A 198 -6.35 -10.40 9.66
N ALA A 199 -7.11 -10.75 10.70
CA ALA A 199 -7.72 -9.77 11.59
C ALA A 199 -6.65 -8.95 12.35
N GLY A 200 -5.64 -9.62 12.93
CA GLY A 200 -4.55 -8.95 13.65
C GLY A 200 -3.72 -8.05 12.76
N ALA A 201 -3.41 -8.48 11.53
CA ALA A 201 -2.63 -7.68 10.58
C ALA A 201 -3.41 -6.46 10.07
N ILE A 202 -4.73 -6.60 9.81
CA ILE A 202 -5.60 -5.47 9.46
C ILE A 202 -5.70 -4.49 10.62
N ALA A 203 -5.93 -4.97 11.84
CA ALA A 203 -5.99 -4.11 13.02
C ALA A 203 -4.68 -3.33 13.25
N THR A 204 -3.52 -3.98 13.06
CA THR A 204 -2.22 -3.33 13.14
C THR A 204 -2.02 -2.31 12.03
N LEU A 205 -2.43 -2.62 10.79
CA LEU A 205 -2.36 -1.69 9.65
C LEU A 205 -3.17 -0.43 9.93
N VAL A 206 -4.45 -0.60 10.30
CA VAL A 206 -5.36 0.53 10.63
C VAL A 206 -4.84 1.28 11.84
N GLY A 207 -4.40 0.57 12.87
CA GLY A 207 -3.78 1.14 14.07
C GLY A 207 -2.59 2.04 13.73
N THR A 208 -1.71 1.57 12.85
CA THR A 208 -0.48 2.29 12.50
C THR A 208 -0.73 3.47 11.56
N LEU A 209 -1.62 3.32 10.57
CA LEU A 209 -1.85 4.36 9.56
C LEU A 209 -2.91 5.39 9.96
N LEU A 210 -3.89 5.02 10.77
CA LEU A 210 -5.03 5.87 11.09
C LEU A 210 -5.09 6.23 12.57
N ILE A 211 -4.97 5.25 13.48
CA ILE A 211 -5.19 5.48 14.91
C ILE A 211 -3.97 6.13 15.56
N LEU A 212 -2.77 5.69 15.20
CA LEU A 212 -1.53 6.20 15.82
C LEU A 212 -1.36 7.72 15.65
N PRO A 213 -1.54 8.33 14.46
CA PRO A 213 -1.47 9.78 14.31
C PRO A 213 -2.53 10.52 15.13
N GLY A 214 -3.77 10.00 15.14
CA GLY A 214 -4.85 10.57 15.92
C GLY A 214 -4.61 10.50 17.43
N LEU A 215 -4.02 9.43 17.95
CA LEU A 215 -3.65 9.33 19.36
C LEU A 215 -2.45 10.22 19.72
N ALA A 216 -1.56 10.43 18.77
CA ALA A 216 -0.38 11.26 18.97
C ALA A 216 -0.74 12.74 19.19
N SER A 217 -1.86 13.23 18.63
CA SER A 217 -2.35 14.59 18.87
C SER A 217 -2.79 14.84 20.34
N LEU A 218 -2.88 13.79 21.16
CA LEU A 218 -3.11 13.90 22.59
C LEU A 218 -1.81 14.09 23.41
N LEU A 219 -0.65 14.00 22.77
CA LEU A 219 0.65 14.24 23.40
C LEU A 219 0.86 15.75 23.60
N PRO A 220 1.71 16.14 24.57
CA PRO A 220 2.16 17.53 24.67
C PRO A 220 2.80 18.00 23.35
N ASP A 221 2.54 19.26 22.95
CA ASP A 221 2.96 19.83 21.67
C ASP A 221 4.43 19.58 21.35
N SER A 222 5.34 19.74 22.32
CA SER A 222 6.78 19.51 22.13
C SER A 222 7.15 18.09 21.75
N LEU A 223 6.39 17.07 22.18
CA LEU A 223 6.59 15.68 21.82
C LEU A 223 5.90 15.37 20.49
N TYR A 224 4.71 15.91 20.29
CA TYR A 224 3.97 15.76 19.05
C TYR A 224 4.79 16.29 17.86
N ASP A 225 5.25 17.52 17.91
CA ASP A 225 6.04 18.17 16.84
C ASP A 225 7.33 17.40 16.51
N THR A 226 7.95 16.80 17.53
CA THR A 226 9.18 16.01 17.32
C THR A 226 8.92 14.65 16.70
N LEU A 227 7.81 13.97 17.06
CA LEU A 227 7.57 12.57 16.70
C LEU A 227 6.65 12.41 15.50
N SER A 228 5.67 13.30 15.32
CA SER A 228 4.64 13.19 14.29
C SER A 228 5.18 13.11 12.87
N PRO A 229 6.26 13.81 12.47
CA PRO A 229 6.79 13.70 11.11
C PRO A 229 7.29 12.30 10.76
N TYR A 230 7.68 11.50 11.77
CA TYR A 230 8.26 10.16 11.58
C TYR A 230 7.22 9.04 11.62
N PHE A 231 5.95 9.32 11.86
CA PHE A 231 4.91 8.30 11.76
C PHE A 231 4.71 7.83 10.33
N PRO A 232 4.36 6.54 10.12
CA PRO A 232 4.22 5.98 8.78
C PRO A 232 3.27 6.74 7.87
N SER A 233 2.13 7.19 8.40
CA SER A 233 1.15 7.97 7.65
C SER A 233 1.66 9.38 7.31
N THR A 234 2.20 10.11 8.29
CA THR A 234 2.68 11.48 8.10
C THR A 234 3.90 11.52 7.17
N ALA A 235 4.88 10.62 7.39
CA ALA A 235 6.02 10.45 6.50
C ALA A 235 5.59 10.06 5.08
N GLY A 236 4.55 9.23 4.97
CA GLY A 236 3.96 8.86 3.69
C GLY A 236 3.27 10.04 2.99
N GLN A 237 2.55 10.88 3.73
CA GLN A 237 1.91 12.09 3.21
C GLN A 237 2.95 13.08 2.66
N ALA A 238 4.08 13.25 3.35
CA ALA A 238 5.17 14.13 2.89
C ALA A 238 5.69 13.74 1.49
N VAL A 239 5.57 12.48 1.06
CA VAL A 239 6.00 12.02 -0.27
C VAL A 239 5.24 12.70 -1.40
N TYR A 240 3.94 12.95 -1.19
CA TYR A 240 3.05 13.49 -2.21
C TYR A 240 2.51 14.90 -1.89
N ALA A 241 2.88 15.50 -0.78
CA ALA A 241 2.54 16.88 -0.49
C ALA A 241 3.10 17.81 -1.58
N LEU A 242 2.28 18.70 -2.12
CA LEU A 242 2.71 19.71 -3.10
C LEU A 242 3.49 20.80 -2.41
N GLU A 243 2.89 21.42 -1.41
CA GLU A 243 3.53 22.39 -0.53
C GLU A 243 3.97 21.72 0.77
N GLN A 244 5.05 22.19 1.33
CA GLN A 244 5.61 21.68 2.58
C GLN A 244 5.46 22.74 3.66
N SER A 245 4.82 22.37 4.76
CA SER A 245 4.91 23.16 5.98
C SER A 245 6.35 23.12 6.52
N SER A 246 6.76 24.17 7.25
CA SER A 246 8.10 24.30 7.82
C SER A 246 8.56 23.10 8.64
N ASP A 247 7.60 22.39 9.24
CA ASP A 247 7.84 21.28 10.17
C ASP A 247 7.67 19.90 9.50
N ALA A 248 7.24 19.86 8.23
CA ALA A 248 7.07 18.61 7.48
C ALA A 248 8.41 18.12 6.90
N LEU A 249 8.54 16.79 6.79
CA LEU A 249 9.67 16.18 6.13
C LEU A 249 9.67 16.52 4.63
N SER A 250 10.86 16.69 4.04
CA SER A 250 10.96 16.76 2.58
C SER A 250 10.45 15.46 1.94
N PRO A 251 9.94 15.49 0.69
CA PRO A 251 9.40 14.29 0.02
C PRO A 251 10.38 13.12 0.00
N GLY A 252 11.68 13.41 -0.20
CA GLY A 252 12.72 12.40 -0.18
C GLY A 252 12.93 11.80 1.21
N THR A 253 12.93 12.64 2.24
CA THR A 253 13.08 12.19 3.63
C THR A 253 11.83 11.41 4.08
N GLY A 254 10.63 11.88 3.76
CA GLY A 254 9.38 11.18 4.03
C GLY A 254 9.36 9.78 3.38
N LEU A 255 9.78 9.70 2.11
CA LEU A 255 9.92 8.43 1.42
C LEU A 255 10.92 7.50 2.13
N ALA A 256 12.09 8.01 2.55
CA ALA A 256 13.10 7.22 3.24
C ALA A 256 12.59 6.70 4.59
N VAL A 257 11.91 7.53 5.38
CA VAL A 257 11.30 7.15 6.66
C VAL A 257 10.24 6.07 6.45
N PHE A 258 9.30 6.27 5.52
CA PHE A 258 8.26 5.28 5.27
C PHE A 258 8.82 3.97 4.69
N ALA A 259 9.78 4.05 3.76
CA ALA A 259 10.50 2.88 3.27
C ALA A 259 11.25 2.15 4.39
N GLY A 260 11.79 2.87 5.38
CA GLY A 260 12.37 2.32 6.59
C GLY A 260 11.37 1.48 7.41
N TRP A 261 10.16 1.98 7.62
CA TRP A 261 9.06 1.23 8.26
C TRP A 261 8.70 -0.05 7.50
N VAL A 262 8.60 0.05 6.17
CA VAL A 262 8.33 -1.11 5.30
C VAL A 262 9.48 -2.11 5.39
N ALA A 263 10.72 -1.66 5.33
CA ALA A 263 11.91 -2.51 5.42
C ALA A 263 12.02 -3.22 6.79
N LEU A 264 11.74 -2.50 7.88
CA LEU A 264 11.73 -3.06 9.23
C LEU A 264 10.67 -4.18 9.36
N THR A 265 9.47 -3.93 8.85
CA THR A 265 8.38 -4.91 8.88
C THR A 265 8.68 -6.12 8.00
N LEU A 266 9.27 -5.91 6.80
CA LEU A 266 9.74 -6.98 5.93
C LEU A 266 10.85 -7.81 6.59
N ALA A 267 11.79 -7.17 7.28
CA ALA A 267 12.85 -7.86 8.02
C ALA A 267 12.28 -8.72 9.14
N GLY A 268 11.30 -8.19 9.90
CA GLY A 268 10.58 -8.95 10.92
C GLY A 268 9.82 -10.15 10.33
N ALA A 269 9.13 -9.96 9.21
CA ALA A 269 8.45 -11.02 8.48
C ALA A 269 9.41 -12.09 7.99
N ALA A 270 10.54 -11.68 7.41
CA ALA A 270 11.60 -12.57 6.93
C ALA A 270 12.20 -13.39 8.09
N TYR A 271 12.52 -12.74 9.21
CA TYR A 271 13.03 -13.39 10.40
C TYR A 271 12.07 -14.46 10.94
N ARG A 272 10.79 -14.09 11.08
CA ARG A 272 9.76 -15.03 11.56
C ARG A 272 9.51 -16.20 10.60
N LEU A 273 9.56 -15.92 9.28
CA LEU A 273 9.36 -16.93 8.25
C LEU A 273 10.48 -18.00 8.25
N VAL A 274 11.71 -17.59 8.56
CA VAL A 274 12.87 -18.49 8.62
C VAL A 274 12.92 -19.29 9.92
N ARG A 275 12.61 -18.66 11.06
CA ARG A 275 12.77 -19.29 12.39
C ARG A 275 11.59 -20.12 12.86
N ASN A 276 10.37 -19.76 12.46
CA ASN A 276 9.19 -20.43 12.98
C ASN A 276 8.59 -21.35 11.91
N ASP A 277 8.43 -22.62 12.26
CA ASP A 277 7.67 -23.56 11.42
C ASP A 277 6.19 -23.18 11.34
N VAL A 278 5.55 -23.60 10.24
CA VAL A 278 4.16 -23.28 9.90
C VAL A 278 3.29 -24.53 10.07
#